data_83f97184201fa4e36ba60d095f222207
#
_entry.id   83f97184201fa4e36ba60d095f222207
#
_cell.length_a   1.000
_cell.length_b   1.000
_cell.length_c   1.000
_cell.angle_alpha   90.00
_cell.angle_beta   90.00
_cell.angle_gamma   90.00
#
_symmetry.space_group_name_H-M   'P 1'
#
loop_
_entity.id
_entity.type
_entity.pdbx_description
1 polymer ?
#
loop_
_entity_poly.entity_id
_entity_poly.type
_entity_poly.pdbx_seq_one_letter_code
_entity_poly.pdbx_strand_id
1 'polypeptide(L)'
;RLRSLKLRKYPSQGLLLPLEPFETQGLTFQPHDYDKCYAEELGIIRWDPEIHQPGGARLAGNALRTFPSNMVPKTDQPRIQNFPNLLYEDGTFESTIKMEGSSMTVYYNVNDEHVYGVCSRNNQLKLDDPINTDNAFVKTALQYDLQTKLTQLGKNIALSGELMGPGIQNNIENFATNRFFVYDVWDI
;
A
#
# COMPACT_ATOMS: atom_id res chain seq x y z
N ARG A 1 5.54 -4.05 -19.24
CA ARG A 1 5.55 -3.40 -17.92
C ARG A 1 6.89 -2.75 -17.67
N LEU A 2 6.92 -1.43 -17.52
CA LEU A 2 8.11 -0.69 -17.13
C LEU A 2 8.27 -0.73 -15.60
N ARG A 3 9.50 -0.89 -15.14
CA ARG A 3 9.83 -0.87 -13.71
C ARG A 3 10.91 0.17 -13.46
N SER A 4 10.89 0.78 -12.28
CA SER A 4 12.01 1.59 -11.82
C SER A 4 13.28 0.75 -11.73
N LEU A 5 14.37 1.27 -12.27
CA LEU A 5 15.69 0.67 -12.19
C LEU A 5 16.63 1.63 -11.47
N LYS A 6 17.65 1.09 -10.80
CA LYS A 6 18.77 1.89 -10.30
C LYS A 6 19.90 1.83 -11.32
N LEU A 7 20.19 2.96 -11.95
CA LEU A 7 21.35 3.12 -12.82
C LEU A 7 22.42 3.92 -12.07
N ARG A 8 23.61 3.33 -11.90
CA ARG A 8 24.73 3.96 -11.16
C ARG A 8 24.30 4.52 -9.78
N LYS A 9 23.49 3.76 -9.03
CA LYS A 9 22.90 4.11 -7.73
C LYS A 9 21.77 5.14 -7.75
N TYR A 10 21.47 5.77 -8.89
CA TYR A 10 20.36 6.71 -9.03
C TYR A 10 19.09 6.00 -9.51
N PRO A 11 17.91 6.33 -8.96
CA PRO A 11 16.66 5.77 -9.45
C PRO A 11 16.38 6.30 -10.85
N SER A 12 16.05 5.40 -11.78
CA SER A 12 15.56 5.73 -13.12
C SER A 12 14.13 5.25 -13.23
N GLN A 13 13.21 6.15 -13.53
CA GLN A 13 11.77 5.88 -13.65
C GLN A 13 11.25 6.21 -15.06
N GLY A 14 12.13 6.66 -15.93
CA GLY A 14 11.80 6.99 -17.30
C GLY A 14 12.39 5.99 -18.30
N LEU A 15 11.79 5.96 -19.48
CA LEU A 15 12.30 5.25 -20.65
C LEU A 15 12.33 6.23 -21.81
N LEU A 16 13.49 6.42 -22.41
CA LEU A 16 13.63 7.17 -23.66
C LEU A 16 13.48 6.19 -24.82
N LEU A 17 12.58 6.50 -25.72
CA LEU A 17 12.34 5.74 -26.95
C LEU A 17 12.48 6.65 -28.17
N PRO A 18 12.95 6.13 -29.30
CA PRO A 18 12.89 6.86 -30.56
C PRO A 18 11.44 7.09 -30.98
N LEU A 19 11.15 8.13 -31.76
CA LEU A 19 9.79 8.48 -32.18
C LEU A 19 9.31 7.66 -33.38
N GLU A 20 10.22 7.19 -34.24
CA GLU A 20 9.90 6.52 -35.50
C GLU A 20 8.91 5.34 -35.37
N PRO A 21 9.02 4.48 -34.34
CA PRO A 21 8.05 3.40 -34.16
C PRO A 21 6.62 3.88 -33.92
N PHE A 22 6.46 5.06 -33.33
CA PHE A 22 5.15 5.64 -33.02
C PHE A 22 4.58 6.40 -34.23
N GLU A 23 5.43 7.04 -35.01
CA GLU A 23 5.05 7.69 -36.26
C GLU A 23 4.52 6.68 -37.28
N THR A 24 5.10 5.49 -37.35
CA THR A 24 4.62 4.39 -38.18
C THR A 24 3.23 3.87 -37.74
N GLN A 25 2.82 4.14 -36.51
CA GLN A 25 1.49 3.84 -35.99
C GLN A 25 0.48 4.99 -36.16
N GLY A 26 0.88 6.06 -36.87
CA GLY A 26 0.03 7.19 -37.22
C GLY A 26 0.05 8.35 -36.23
N LEU A 27 0.96 8.35 -35.26
CA LEU A 27 1.15 9.50 -34.38
C LEU A 27 2.00 10.56 -35.09
N THR A 28 1.61 11.82 -34.93
CA THR A 28 2.36 12.95 -35.45
C THR A 28 2.89 13.78 -34.29
N PHE A 29 4.20 13.98 -34.26
CA PHE A 29 4.86 14.80 -33.27
C PHE A 29 5.25 16.16 -33.87
N GLN A 30 4.95 17.24 -33.16
CA GLN A 30 5.33 18.58 -33.59
C GLN A 30 6.60 19.03 -32.86
N PRO A 31 7.45 19.86 -33.47
CA PRO A 31 8.70 20.31 -32.86
C PRO A 31 8.55 21.07 -31.53
N HIS A 32 7.33 21.47 -31.17
CA HIS A 32 7.02 22.24 -29.97
C HIS A 32 6.16 21.49 -28.96
N ASP A 33 5.95 20.17 -29.15
CA ASP A 33 5.10 19.32 -28.29
C ASP A 33 5.87 18.79 -27.06
N TYR A 34 6.80 19.56 -26.51
CA TYR A 34 7.67 19.11 -25.40
C TYR A 34 6.89 18.73 -24.14
N ASP A 35 5.75 19.37 -23.90
CA ASP A 35 4.93 19.14 -22.70
C ASP A 35 3.64 18.34 -22.99
N LYS A 36 3.45 17.90 -24.24
CA LYS A 36 2.27 17.14 -24.60
C LYS A 36 2.38 15.70 -24.13
N CYS A 37 1.34 15.24 -23.43
CA CYS A 37 1.23 13.86 -23.00
C CYS A 37 0.47 13.05 -24.06
N TYR A 38 1.11 12.04 -24.61
CA TYR A 38 0.52 11.11 -25.60
C TYR A 38 0.07 9.80 -24.97
N ALA A 39 -0.15 9.76 -23.64
CA ALA A 39 -0.49 8.53 -22.95
C ALA A 39 -1.81 7.94 -23.43
N GLU A 40 -2.80 8.78 -23.71
CA GLU A 40 -4.13 8.35 -24.17
C GLU A 40 -4.06 7.77 -25.58
N GLU A 41 -3.42 8.48 -26.52
CA GLU A 41 -3.27 8.05 -27.91
C GLU A 41 -2.45 6.76 -28.05
N LEU A 42 -1.50 6.55 -27.13
CA LEU A 42 -0.66 5.35 -27.08
C LEU A 42 -1.28 4.23 -26.22
N GLY A 43 -2.43 4.44 -25.63
CA GLY A 43 -3.03 3.47 -24.71
C GLY A 43 -2.16 3.17 -23.49
N ILE A 44 -1.32 4.14 -23.07
CA ILE A 44 -0.46 4.00 -21.90
C ILE A 44 -1.29 4.30 -20.67
N ILE A 45 -1.46 3.29 -19.85
CA ILE A 45 -2.18 3.40 -18.58
C ILE A 45 -1.22 3.22 -17.40
N ARG A 46 -1.53 3.90 -16.30
CA ARG A 46 -0.82 3.64 -15.05
C ARG A 46 -1.06 2.20 -14.64
N TRP A 47 0.03 1.47 -14.42
CA TRP A 47 -0.08 0.10 -13.91
C TRP A 47 -0.65 0.12 -12.49
N ASP A 48 -1.86 -0.40 -12.35
CA ASP A 48 -2.46 -0.70 -11.06
C ASP A 48 -2.46 -2.23 -10.90
N PRO A 49 -1.73 -2.76 -9.89
CA PRO A 49 -1.69 -4.20 -9.67
C PRO A 49 -3.06 -4.78 -9.29
N GLU A 50 -3.98 -3.98 -8.74
CA GLU A 50 -5.33 -4.43 -8.38
C GLU A 50 -6.24 -4.58 -9.60
N ILE A 51 -6.10 -3.68 -10.59
CA ILE A 51 -6.90 -3.72 -11.83
C ILE A 51 -6.32 -4.71 -12.84
N HIS A 52 -4.98 -4.84 -12.87
CA HIS A 52 -4.26 -5.64 -13.87
C HIS A 52 -3.85 -7.02 -13.37
N GLN A 53 -4.37 -7.49 -12.25
CA GLN A 53 -4.24 -8.89 -11.90
C GLN A 53 -5.15 -9.69 -12.84
N PRO A 54 -4.61 -10.53 -13.76
CA PRO A 54 -5.44 -11.45 -14.51
C PRO A 54 -6.23 -12.27 -13.48
N GLY A 55 -7.51 -12.46 -13.70
CA GLY A 55 -8.34 -13.31 -12.85
C GLY A 55 -7.62 -14.64 -12.63
N GLY A 56 -7.10 -14.89 -11.43
CA GLY A 56 -6.23 -16.02 -11.14
C GLY A 56 -4.82 -15.65 -10.67
N ALA A 57 -4.51 -14.38 -10.40
CA ALA A 57 -3.32 -14.07 -9.62
C ALA A 57 -3.37 -14.88 -8.33
N ARG A 58 -2.50 -15.86 -8.20
CA ARG A 58 -2.39 -16.67 -6.98
C ARG A 58 -2.09 -15.73 -5.84
N LEU A 59 -3.07 -15.52 -4.99
CA LEU A 59 -2.84 -14.94 -3.68
C LEU A 59 -1.67 -15.70 -3.06
N ALA A 60 -0.77 -15.01 -2.40
CA ALA A 60 0.26 -15.69 -1.61
C ALA A 60 -0.44 -16.75 -0.75
N GLY A 61 0.14 -17.94 -0.59
CA GLY A 61 -0.51 -19.06 0.06
C GLY A 61 -1.12 -18.74 1.44
N ASN A 62 -0.59 -17.70 2.09
CA ASN A 62 -1.05 -17.18 3.38
C ASN A 62 -2.16 -16.11 3.27
N ALA A 63 -2.54 -15.68 2.07
CA ALA A 63 -3.55 -14.66 1.86
C ALA A 63 -4.94 -15.30 1.65
N LEU A 64 -5.95 -14.70 2.28
CA LEU A 64 -7.36 -15.04 2.11
C LEU A 64 -7.93 -14.35 0.87
N ARG A 65 -7.74 -13.04 0.81
CA ARG A 65 -8.14 -12.17 -0.32
C ARG A 65 -7.21 -10.96 -0.43
N THR A 66 -7.36 -10.15 -1.45
CA THR A 66 -6.72 -8.84 -1.54
C THR A 66 -7.21 -7.92 -0.42
N PHE A 67 -6.43 -6.89 -0.12
CA PHE A 67 -6.80 -5.88 0.87
C PHE A 67 -8.18 -5.27 0.54
N PRO A 68 -9.11 -5.16 1.50
CA PRO A 68 -10.48 -4.69 1.25
C PRO A 68 -10.54 -3.15 1.11
N SER A 69 -9.99 -2.62 0.02
CA SER A 69 -9.90 -1.17 -0.25
C SER A 69 -11.26 -0.50 -0.51
N ASN A 70 -12.29 -1.28 -0.76
CA ASN A 70 -13.67 -0.80 -0.83
C ASN A 70 -14.25 -0.43 0.55
N MET A 71 -13.66 -0.92 1.62
CA MET A 71 -14.12 -0.75 3.00
C MET A 71 -13.15 0.11 3.82
N VAL A 72 -11.86 -0.14 3.69
CA VAL A 72 -10.82 0.59 4.42
C VAL A 72 -9.91 1.31 3.43
N PRO A 73 -9.78 2.65 3.49
CA PRO A 73 -8.90 3.38 2.60
C PRO A 73 -7.42 3.05 2.86
N LYS A 74 -6.63 3.02 1.78
CA LYS A 74 -5.17 2.99 1.90
C LYS A 74 -4.66 4.41 2.10
N THR A 75 -4.00 4.66 3.23
CA THR A 75 -3.52 5.98 3.64
C THR A 75 -2.06 6.18 3.28
N ASP A 76 -1.74 6.17 1.99
CA ASP A 76 -0.42 6.57 1.54
C ASP A 76 -0.31 8.09 1.51
N GLN A 77 0.54 8.66 2.37
CA GLN A 77 0.82 10.10 2.35
C GLN A 77 1.62 10.45 1.09
N PRO A 78 1.20 11.49 0.34
CA PRO A 78 1.96 11.94 -0.81
C PRO A 78 3.32 12.49 -0.39
N ARG A 79 4.33 12.27 -1.24
CA ARG A 79 5.67 12.78 -0.98
C ARG A 79 5.74 14.28 -1.28
N ILE A 80 6.47 15.03 -0.46
CA ILE A 80 6.67 16.47 -0.66
C ILE A 80 7.27 16.80 -2.04
N GLN A 81 8.06 15.91 -2.61
CA GLN A 81 8.62 16.06 -3.95
C GLN A 81 7.56 16.18 -5.04
N ASN A 82 6.34 15.69 -4.80
CA ASN A 82 5.21 15.82 -5.71
C ASN A 82 4.46 17.15 -5.55
N PHE A 83 4.80 17.92 -4.51
CA PHE A 83 4.15 19.19 -4.15
C PHE A 83 5.20 20.24 -3.76
N PRO A 84 6.14 20.59 -4.66
CA PRO A 84 7.26 21.47 -4.33
C PRO A 84 6.79 22.85 -3.87
N ASN A 85 5.61 23.30 -4.29
CA ASN A 85 5.04 24.60 -3.90
C ASN A 85 4.78 24.68 -2.39
N LEU A 86 4.47 23.56 -1.72
CA LEU A 86 4.26 23.53 -0.27
C LEU A 86 5.49 24.01 0.54
N LEU A 87 6.69 23.94 -0.06
CA LEU A 87 7.91 24.43 0.59
C LEU A 87 7.96 25.97 0.70
N TYR A 88 7.14 26.66 -0.08
CA TYR A 88 7.08 28.13 -0.15
C TYR A 88 5.78 28.69 0.42
N GLU A 89 4.89 27.83 0.91
CA GLU A 89 3.64 28.24 1.54
C GLU A 89 3.87 28.54 3.02
N ASP A 90 3.34 29.67 3.49
CA ASP A 90 3.29 29.99 4.90
C ASP A 90 2.25 29.09 5.57
N GLY A 91 2.67 28.30 6.55
CA GLY A 91 1.78 27.37 7.23
C GLY A 91 2.38 26.81 8.51
N THR A 92 1.51 26.25 9.34
CA THR A 92 1.93 25.49 10.51
C THR A 92 2.02 24.02 10.13
N PHE A 93 3.17 23.39 10.36
CA PHE A 93 3.43 22.00 10.08
C PHE A 93 3.61 21.22 11.37
N GLU A 94 3.05 20.02 11.43
CA GLU A 94 3.33 19.05 12.47
C GLU A 94 4.46 18.13 12.01
N SER A 95 5.47 17.96 12.86
CA SER A 95 6.56 17.03 12.61
C SER A 95 6.37 15.77 13.45
N THR A 96 6.31 14.63 12.81
CA THR A 96 6.16 13.33 13.46
C THR A 96 7.28 12.37 13.05
N ILE A 97 7.56 11.40 13.91
CA ILE A 97 8.54 10.35 13.60
C ILE A 97 7.89 9.37 12.60
N LYS A 98 8.52 9.20 11.43
CA LYS A 98 8.13 8.15 10.51
C LYS A 98 8.63 6.80 11.01
N MET A 99 7.70 5.95 11.42
CA MET A 99 7.99 4.58 11.85
C MET A 99 8.42 3.73 10.65
N GLU A 100 9.45 2.90 10.81
CA GLU A 100 9.90 1.95 9.79
C GLU A 100 9.45 0.53 10.15
N GLY A 101 8.35 0.12 9.55
CA GLY A 101 7.76 -1.19 9.78
C GLY A 101 7.03 -1.70 8.55
N SER A 102 5.89 -2.29 8.77
CA SER A 102 5.01 -2.78 7.73
C SER A 102 3.57 -2.39 8.03
N SER A 103 2.89 -1.82 7.05
CA SER A 103 1.48 -1.43 7.19
C SER A 103 0.64 -2.64 7.60
N MET A 104 -0.10 -2.49 8.69
CA MET A 104 -1.03 -3.47 9.24
C MET A 104 -2.39 -2.81 9.42
N THR A 105 -3.44 -3.51 9.02
CA THR A 105 -4.81 -3.10 9.28
C THR A 105 -5.56 -4.26 9.94
N VAL A 106 -6.30 -3.95 10.99
CA VAL A 106 -7.19 -4.90 11.65
C VAL A 106 -8.59 -4.30 11.67
N TYR A 107 -9.60 -5.05 11.26
CA TYR A 107 -10.96 -4.55 11.20
C TYR A 107 -11.97 -5.53 11.82
N TYR A 108 -13.11 -4.98 12.21
CA TYR A 108 -14.33 -5.67 12.55
C TYR A 108 -15.50 -5.00 11.81
N ASN A 109 -16.22 -5.78 10.99
CA ASN A 109 -17.38 -5.30 10.25
C ASN A 109 -18.42 -6.40 10.10
N VAL A 110 -19.56 -6.25 10.75
CA VAL A 110 -20.65 -7.23 10.72
C VAL A 110 -21.30 -7.37 9.35
N ASN A 111 -21.08 -6.42 8.45
CA ASN A 111 -21.65 -6.42 7.10
C ASN A 111 -20.71 -7.07 6.06
N ASP A 112 -19.49 -7.42 6.45
CA ASP A 112 -18.54 -8.09 5.56
C ASP A 112 -18.66 -9.62 5.71
N GLU A 113 -18.40 -10.35 4.63
CA GLU A 113 -18.36 -11.82 4.64
C GLU A 113 -17.39 -12.34 5.72
N HIS A 114 -16.27 -11.63 5.90
CA HIS A 114 -15.29 -11.89 6.94
C HIS A 114 -15.41 -10.83 8.03
N VAL A 115 -16.25 -11.08 9.02
CA VAL A 115 -16.59 -10.14 10.10
C VAL A 115 -15.36 -9.55 10.79
N TYR A 116 -14.26 -10.31 10.89
CA TYR A 116 -12.98 -9.88 11.44
C TYR A 116 -11.85 -10.20 10.47
N GLY A 117 -10.92 -9.27 10.31
CA GLY A 117 -9.78 -9.48 9.43
C GLY A 117 -8.50 -8.81 9.89
N VAL A 118 -7.39 -9.48 9.62
CA VAL A 118 -6.02 -8.96 9.79
C VAL A 118 -5.39 -8.85 8.41
N CYS A 119 -4.95 -7.67 8.06
CA CYS A 119 -4.41 -7.35 6.74
C CYS A 119 -2.97 -6.87 6.82
N SER A 120 -2.17 -7.33 5.88
CA SER A 120 -0.93 -6.66 5.47
C SER A 120 -1.27 -5.53 4.49
N ARG A 121 -0.26 -4.82 3.97
CA ARG A 121 -0.46 -3.72 3.01
C ARG A 121 -1.36 -4.08 1.81
N ASN A 122 -1.26 -5.32 1.30
CA ASN A 122 -1.91 -5.71 0.06
C ASN A 122 -2.92 -6.84 0.21
N ASN A 123 -2.89 -7.58 1.30
CA ASN A 123 -3.68 -8.79 1.46
C ASN A 123 -4.30 -8.90 2.84
N GLN A 124 -5.52 -9.43 2.90
CA GLN A 124 -6.08 -10.00 4.11
C GLN A 124 -5.51 -11.40 4.32
N LEU A 125 -5.13 -11.72 5.53
CA LEU A 125 -4.50 -12.97 5.91
C LEU A 125 -5.54 -14.02 6.31
N LYS A 126 -5.26 -15.29 6.06
CA LYS A 126 -6.02 -16.41 6.60
C LYS A 126 -5.71 -16.54 8.08
N LEU A 127 -6.69 -16.51 8.93
CA LEU A 127 -6.48 -16.55 10.39
C LEU A 127 -6.39 -17.99 10.92
N ASP A 128 -7.16 -18.91 10.32
CA ASP A 128 -7.29 -20.30 10.77
C ASP A 128 -6.36 -21.28 10.04
N ASP A 129 -5.48 -20.76 9.19
CA ASP A 129 -4.55 -21.56 8.40
C ASP A 129 -3.22 -21.75 9.17
N PRO A 130 -2.73 -22.98 9.36
CA PRO A 130 -1.45 -23.24 10.01
C PRO A 130 -0.27 -22.47 9.41
N ILE A 131 -0.35 -22.09 8.12
CA ILE A 131 0.69 -21.31 7.44
C ILE A 131 0.89 -19.93 8.09
N ASN A 132 -0.12 -19.41 8.78
CA ASN A 132 -0.08 -18.11 9.45
C ASN A 132 0.14 -18.20 10.96
N THR A 133 0.36 -19.39 11.52
CA THR A 133 0.62 -19.56 12.97
C THR A 133 1.82 -18.73 13.43
N ASP A 134 2.85 -18.61 12.59
CA ASP A 134 4.07 -17.86 12.87
C ASP A 134 4.10 -16.46 12.22
N ASN A 135 3.02 -16.06 11.58
CA ASN A 135 2.93 -14.77 10.93
C ASN A 135 2.90 -13.63 11.97
N ALA A 136 3.81 -12.67 11.85
CA ALA A 136 3.94 -11.56 12.81
C ALA A 136 2.67 -10.71 12.94
N PHE A 137 1.91 -10.51 11.86
CA PHE A 137 0.64 -9.75 11.87
C PHE A 137 -0.41 -10.48 12.70
N VAL A 138 -0.60 -11.78 12.44
CA VAL A 138 -1.58 -12.61 13.14
C VAL A 138 -1.20 -12.74 14.61
N LYS A 139 0.08 -13.05 14.91
CA LYS A 139 0.58 -13.11 16.30
C LYS A 139 0.35 -11.80 17.05
N THR A 140 0.62 -10.67 16.42
CA THR A 140 0.43 -9.37 17.06
C THR A 140 -1.04 -9.09 17.31
N ALA A 141 -1.92 -9.40 16.37
CA ALA A 141 -3.38 -9.25 16.57
C ALA A 141 -3.89 -10.11 17.72
N LEU A 142 -3.37 -11.34 17.87
CA LEU A 142 -3.69 -12.23 18.99
C LEU A 142 -3.09 -11.72 20.31
N GLN A 143 -1.83 -11.30 20.31
CA GLN A 143 -1.15 -10.75 21.49
C GLN A 143 -1.92 -9.58 22.12
N TYR A 144 -2.50 -8.71 21.31
CA TYR A 144 -3.29 -7.57 21.77
C TYR A 144 -4.77 -7.89 21.97
N ASP A 145 -5.18 -9.13 21.68
CA ASP A 145 -6.59 -9.58 21.74
C ASP A 145 -7.53 -8.64 20.96
N LEU A 146 -7.09 -8.26 19.73
CA LEU A 146 -7.80 -7.24 18.95
C LEU A 146 -9.19 -7.71 18.51
N GLN A 147 -9.37 -9.01 18.24
CA GLN A 147 -10.67 -9.53 17.84
C GLN A 147 -11.71 -9.31 18.92
N THR A 148 -11.43 -9.73 20.16
CA THR A 148 -12.36 -9.55 21.29
C THR A 148 -12.61 -8.08 21.55
N LYS A 149 -11.57 -7.26 21.58
CA LYS A 149 -11.71 -5.83 21.84
C LYS A 149 -12.55 -5.10 20.81
N LEU A 150 -12.32 -5.35 19.52
CA LEU A 150 -13.10 -4.73 18.45
C LEU A 150 -14.56 -5.22 18.46
N THR A 151 -14.78 -6.51 18.69
CA THR A 151 -16.13 -7.07 18.82
C THR A 151 -16.90 -6.42 19.99
N GLN A 152 -16.25 -6.22 21.14
CA GLN A 152 -16.86 -5.59 22.31
C GLN A 152 -17.25 -4.12 22.08
N LEU A 153 -16.57 -3.42 21.16
CA LEU A 153 -16.96 -2.06 20.81
C LEU A 153 -18.31 -2.00 20.10
N GLY A 154 -18.77 -3.10 19.50
CA GLY A 154 -20.07 -3.21 18.83
C GLY A 154 -20.26 -2.27 17.65
N LYS A 155 -19.17 -1.83 17.03
CA LYS A 155 -19.15 -0.92 15.87
C LYS A 155 -18.33 -1.51 14.75
N ASN A 156 -18.70 -1.20 13.51
CA ASN A 156 -17.89 -1.50 12.36
C ASN A 156 -16.69 -0.54 12.36
N ILE A 157 -15.49 -1.08 12.54
CA ILE A 157 -14.30 -0.27 12.81
C ILE A 157 -13.06 -0.93 12.21
N ALA A 158 -12.15 -0.11 11.68
CA ALA A 158 -10.83 -0.57 11.29
C ALA A 158 -9.73 0.28 11.96
N LEU A 159 -8.67 -0.40 12.37
CA LEU A 159 -7.45 0.20 12.89
C LEU A 159 -6.36 0.03 11.85
N SER A 160 -5.81 1.13 11.34
CA SER A 160 -4.64 1.13 10.47
C SER A 160 -3.42 1.62 11.23
N GLY A 161 -2.29 0.97 11.03
CA GLY A 161 -1.08 1.27 11.79
C GLY A 161 0.17 0.66 11.17
N GLU A 162 1.27 0.82 11.86
CA GLU A 162 2.56 0.25 11.51
C GLU A 162 2.91 -0.90 12.46
N LEU A 163 3.16 -2.07 11.90
CA LEU A 163 3.69 -3.23 12.64
C LEU A 163 5.20 -3.15 12.62
N MET A 164 5.81 -3.19 13.80
CA MET A 164 7.26 -3.12 13.98
C MET A 164 7.74 -4.24 14.88
N GLY A 165 9.01 -4.60 14.76
CA GLY A 165 9.66 -5.57 15.63
C GLY A 165 10.36 -6.70 14.89
N PRO A 166 10.66 -7.81 15.58
CA PRO A 166 11.38 -8.95 15.00
C PRO A 166 10.70 -9.51 13.74
N GLY A 167 11.50 -9.69 12.68
CA GLY A 167 10.99 -10.21 11.39
C GLY A 167 10.26 -9.18 10.52
N ILE A 168 10.16 -7.93 10.97
CA ILE A 168 9.58 -6.82 10.20
C ILE A 168 10.69 -5.84 9.82
N GLN A 169 10.90 -5.65 8.51
CA GLN A 169 11.96 -4.79 7.98
C GLN A 169 13.31 -5.05 8.70
N ASN A 170 14.03 -3.98 9.03
CA ASN A 170 15.33 -4.08 9.71
C ASN A 170 15.23 -3.99 11.24
N ASN A 171 14.01 -3.83 11.79
CA ASN A 171 13.78 -3.63 13.22
C ASN A 171 14.76 -2.60 13.85
N ILE A 172 14.90 -1.44 13.22
CA ILE A 172 15.89 -0.40 13.60
C ILE A 172 15.73 0.02 15.06
N GLU A 173 14.51 0.04 15.56
CA GLU A 173 14.18 0.40 16.95
C GLU A 173 14.54 -0.70 17.95
N ASN A 174 15.04 -1.85 17.48
CA ASN A 174 15.44 -2.98 18.31
C ASN A 174 14.37 -3.46 19.30
N PHE A 175 13.12 -3.48 18.88
CA PHE A 175 12.05 -4.03 19.71
C PHE A 175 12.27 -5.53 19.94
N ALA A 176 12.12 -5.96 21.19
CA ALA A 176 12.23 -7.37 21.56
C ALA A 176 11.00 -8.20 21.13
N THR A 177 9.86 -7.55 20.94
CA THR A 177 8.59 -8.15 20.51
C THR A 177 7.92 -7.29 19.45
N ASN A 178 7.04 -7.89 18.65
CA ASN A 178 6.26 -7.13 17.70
C ASN A 178 5.28 -6.18 18.39
N ARG A 179 5.17 -4.97 17.83
CA ARG A 179 4.31 -3.90 18.34
C ARG A 179 3.49 -3.32 17.19
N PHE A 180 2.23 -3.00 17.45
CA PHE A 180 1.33 -2.36 16.52
C PHE A 180 1.08 -0.92 16.95
N PHE A 181 1.51 0.03 16.13
CA PHE A 181 1.35 1.47 16.36
C PHE A 181 0.23 1.98 15.46
N VAL A 182 -0.92 2.22 16.04
CA VAL A 182 -2.11 2.70 15.31
C VAL A 182 -1.93 4.18 15.00
N TYR A 183 -2.17 4.56 13.74
CA TYR A 183 -2.16 5.95 13.30
C TYR A 183 -3.53 6.42 12.78
N ASP A 184 -4.40 5.49 12.29
CA ASP A 184 -5.74 5.81 11.85
C ASP A 184 -6.78 4.84 12.44
N VAL A 185 -7.95 5.39 12.74
CA VAL A 185 -9.13 4.66 13.17
C VAL A 185 -10.28 5.04 12.23
N TRP A 186 -10.86 4.05 11.57
CA TRP A 186 -11.91 4.23 10.58
C TRP A 186 -13.24 3.69 11.11
N ASP A 187 -14.29 4.48 10.98
CA ASP A 187 -15.69 4.03 11.06
C ASP A 187 -16.07 3.51 9.67
N ILE A 188 -16.40 2.21 9.50
CA ILE A 188 -16.51 1.51 8.22
C ILE A 188 -17.86 0.80 8.05
#